data_67a5016c9a9ed598c69840409f621d06
#
_entry.id   67a5016c9a9ed598c69840409f621d06
#
_cell.length_a   1.000
_cell.length_b   1.000
_cell.length_c   1.000
_cell.angle_alpha   90.00
_cell.angle_beta   90.00
_cell.angle_gamma   90.00
#
_symmetry.space_group_name_H-M   'P 1'
#
loop_
_entity.id
_entity.type
_entity.pdbx_description
1 polymer ?
#
loop_
_entity_poly.entity_id
_entity_poly.type
_entity_poly.pdbx_seq_one_letter_code
_entity_poly.pdbx_strand_id
1 'polypeptide(L)'
;MTAPTPARPDPDAERAPAAAPDRAEQVLARFGQARLWAAARAPYLARALFALQPVLVEAHLDEDTGEPVADPAFRAFPTDTRWRVHLDPGTALATPVAEIGWWMLHHIGHLVRHHAARAPAPPEGPSAPAAGRAARPRGAAPAAGGRETARPWNRAADAEVNDDLESMGLTTPAGVVSPRGLGLPPGRLAEEYLSLIEVLDAAHRRGGRPLADPIDCGGAVDGIDDAPPGAGGPAPGLDDTERDLLELAVAREIETRSIRRATVPGGWRRWADRRLHPAVDWRAELGALLRRGVRRAAGRVDFTYARPSRRTAGDGIVMPAMVGPDPDVALVVDTSGSITPAILTGFLTEITEILTRAAGPRRRLRVICCDRRAHGVQSVRRAEDIELVGGGGTDQREGMSAALALHPRPDLILVLTDGQTPWPDRRPPVPVVIGLVEPGPGLRAQAPPPAWARTIPLPAGPPPAGAVTRSRT
;
A
#
# COMPACT_ATOMS: atom_id res chain seq x y z
N MET A 1 -9.60 85.75 -9.36
CA MET A 1 -10.42 84.53 -9.27
C MET A 1 -9.48 83.45 -8.78
N THR A 2 -9.48 83.22 -7.46
CA THR A 2 -8.68 82.19 -6.78
C THR A 2 -9.53 80.99 -6.61
N ALA A 3 -9.03 79.85 -7.10
CA ALA A 3 -9.71 78.54 -6.97
C ALA A 3 -9.68 78.05 -5.51
N PRO A 4 -10.72 77.40 -5.00
CA PRO A 4 -10.74 76.85 -3.63
C PRO A 4 -9.85 75.61 -3.51
N THR A 5 -9.06 75.60 -2.43
CA THR A 5 -8.22 74.47 -2.00
C THR A 5 -9.10 73.31 -1.62
N PRO A 6 -8.81 72.02 -2.04
CA PRO A 6 -9.58 70.90 -1.61
C PRO A 6 -9.35 70.60 -0.12
N ALA A 7 -10.42 70.33 0.61
CA ALA A 7 -10.42 69.94 2.02
C ALA A 7 -9.64 68.65 2.22
N ARG A 8 -8.77 68.62 3.26
CA ARG A 8 -8.12 67.38 3.72
C ARG A 8 -9.18 66.41 4.25
N PRO A 9 -9.07 65.11 3.94
CA PRO A 9 -9.93 64.13 4.55
C PRO A 9 -9.67 64.04 6.06
N ASP A 10 -10.74 64.01 6.81
CA ASP A 10 -10.78 63.90 8.26
C ASP A 10 -10.10 62.55 8.70
N PRO A 11 -9.04 62.54 9.54
CA PRO A 11 -8.38 61.33 9.99
C PRO A 11 -9.20 60.56 11.03
N ASP A 12 -10.29 61.08 11.54
CA ASP A 12 -11.15 60.47 12.55
C ASP A 12 -12.51 59.99 11.99
N ALA A 13 -12.60 59.73 10.68
CA ALA A 13 -13.75 58.98 10.17
C ALA A 13 -13.79 57.61 10.84
N GLU A 14 -14.61 57.52 11.86
CA GLU A 14 -14.90 56.32 12.67
C GLU A 14 -15.06 55.11 11.74
N ARG A 15 -14.07 54.23 11.79
CA ARG A 15 -14.19 52.90 11.19
C ARG A 15 -15.38 52.23 11.87
N ALA A 16 -16.47 52.09 11.16
CA ALA A 16 -17.61 51.33 11.65
C ALA A 16 -17.10 49.97 12.21
N PRO A 17 -17.54 49.53 13.40
CA PRO A 17 -17.12 48.27 13.96
C PRO A 17 -17.41 47.19 12.93
N ALA A 18 -16.40 46.38 12.59
CA ALA A 18 -16.56 45.28 11.68
C ALA A 18 -17.72 44.42 12.21
N ALA A 19 -18.71 44.11 11.36
CA ALA A 19 -19.82 43.27 11.73
C ALA A 19 -19.25 41.96 12.32
N ALA A 20 -19.87 41.45 13.38
CA ALA A 20 -19.45 40.18 13.98
C ALA A 20 -19.42 39.09 12.88
N PRO A 21 -18.33 38.28 12.78
CA PRO A 21 -18.22 37.29 11.74
C PRO A 21 -19.40 36.30 11.79
N ASP A 22 -19.93 35.96 10.61
CA ASP A 22 -20.96 34.94 10.48
C ASP A 22 -20.50 33.61 11.11
N ARG A 23 -21.43 32.82 11.60
CA ARG A 23 -21.15 31.51 12.22
C ARG A 23 -20.33 30.59 11.28
N ALA A 24 -20.67 30.56 10.01
CA ALA A 24 -19.90 29.82 9.01
C ALA A 24 -18.45 30.29 8.95
N GLU A 25 -18.21 31.61 8.96
CA GLU A 25 -16.88 32.19 9.01
C GLU A 25 -16.13 31.81 10.29
N GLN A 26 -16.80 31.79 11.44
CA GLN A 26 -16.22 31.37 12.72
C GLN A 26 -15.78 29.92 12.70
N VAL A 27 -16.60 29.00 12.19
CA VAL A 27 -16.28 27.57 12.03
C VAL A 27 -15.11 27.38 11.09
N LEU A 28 -15.11 28.03 9.94
CA LEU A 28 -14.02 27.94 8.96
C LEU A 28 -12.71 28.54 9.49
N ALA A 29 -12.78 29.65 10.23
CA ALA A 29 -11.62 30.22 10.90
C ALA A 29 -11.04 29.27 11.94
N ARG A 30 -11.90 28.61 12.73
CA ARG A 30 -11.46 27.62 13.72
C ARG A 30 -10.84 26.39 13.06
N PHE A 31 -11.43 25.90 11.98
CA PHE A 31 -10.86 24.83 11.15
C PHE A 31 -9.48 25.25 10.59
N GLY A 32 -9.34 26.49 10.11
CA GLY A 32 -8.06 27.04 9.67
C GLY A 32 -7.00 27.07 10.77
N GLN A 33 -7.38 27.50 11.99
CA GLN A 33 -6.51 27.48 13.17
C GLN A 33 -6.07 26.06 13.54
N ALA A 34 -6.98 25.10 13.50
CA ALA A 34 -6.70 23.68 13.76
C ALA A 34 -5.72 23.09 12.72
N ARG A 35 -5.90 23.45 11.46
CA ARG A 35 -5.00 23.09 10.36
C ARG A 35 -3.58 23.61 10.58
N LEU A 36 -3.44 24.88 10.99
CA LEU A 36 -2.14 25.49 11.32
C LEU A 36 -1.52 24.83 12.56
N TRP A 37 -2.32 24.56 13.58
CA TRP A 37 -1.87 23.85 14.77
C TRP A 37 -1.30 22.46 14.41
N ALA A 38 -2.00 21.70 13.56
CA ALA A 38 -1.58 20.38 13.09
C ALA A 38 -0.33 20.46 12.21
N ALA A 39 -0.26 21.43 11.29
CA ALA A 39 0.89 21.65 10.41
C ALA A 39 2.17 22.04 11.19
N ALA A 40 2.05 22.77 12.29
CA ALA A 40 3.17 23.07 13.16
C ALA A 40 3.75 21.83 13.82
N ARG A 41 2.94 20.81 14.11
CA ARG A 41 3.34 19.55 14.78
C ARG A 41 3.77 18.48 13.80
N ALA A 42 3.12 18.40 12.65
CA ALA A 42 3.43 17.46 11.58
C ALA A 42 3.69 18.21 10.25
N PRO A 43 4.76 19.00 10.15
CA PRO A 43 5.01 19.84 8.97
C PRO A 43 5.23 19.01 7.69
N TYR A 44 5.59 17.74 7.79
CA TYR A 44 5.68 16.80 6.68
C TYR A 44 4.30 16.39 6.12
N LEU A 45 3.21 16.64 6.87
CA LEU A 45 1.82 16.43 6.43
C LEU A 45 1.13 17.73 6.01
N ALA A 46 1.83 18.87 5.97
CA ALA A 46 1.22 20.15 5.66
C ALA A 46 0.43 20.13 4.34
N ARG A 47 0.97 19.52 3.29
CA ARG A 47 0.26 19.38 2.00
C ARG A 47 -1.06 18.62 2.14
N ALA A 48 -1.06 17.52 2.89
CA ALA A 48 -2.26 16.74 3.17
C ALA A 48 -3.27 17.54 4.01
N LEU A 49 -2.81 18.24 5.05
CA LEU A 49 -3.64 19.09 5.87
C LEU A 49 -4.34 20.20 5.07
N PHE A 50 -3.63 20.85 4.14
CA PHE A 50 -4.20 21.88 3.30
C PHE A 50 -5.04 21.37 2.15
N ALA A 51 -4.98 20.08 1.84
CA ALA A 51 -5.85 19.42 0.86
C ALA A 51 -7.21 19.01 1.44
N LEU A 52 -7.35 18.90 2.78
CA LEU A 52 -8.64 18.65 3.41
C LEU A 52 -9.62 19.76 3.08
N GLN A 53 -10.83 19.41 2.64
CA GLN A 53 -11.86 20.37 2.25
C GLN A 53 -12.96 20.41 3.32
N PRO A 54 -13.19 21.56 4.00
CA PRO A 54 -14.24 21.69 4.96
C PRO A 54 -15.61 21.73 4.26
N VAL A 55 -16.55 20.98 4.78
CA VAL A 55 -17.97 20.98 4.37
C VAL A 55 -18.81 21.26 5.59
N LEU A 56 -19.48 22.39 5.61
CA LEU A 56 -20.41 22.70 6.68
C LEU A 56 -21.68 21.86 6.50
N VAL A 57 -22.11 21.21 7.58
CA VAL A 57 -23.41 20.53 7.63
C VAL A 57 -24.46 21.46 8.23
N GLU A 58 -25.71 21.12 8.02
CA GLU A 58 -26.83 21.85 8.63
C GLU A 58 -26.76 21.74 10.16
N ALA A 59 -26.78 22.90 10.84
CA ALA A 59 -26.63 22.95 12.28
C ALA A 59 -27.90 22.43 12.98
N HIS A 60 -27.72 21.59 13.99
CA HIS A 60 -28.78 21.34 14.97
C HIS A 60 -28.90 22.56 15.88
N LEU A 61 -30.07 23.15 15.97
CA LEU A 61 -30.30 24.31 16.81
C LEU A 61 -31.11 23.90 18.05
N ASP A 62 -30.73 24.47 19.18
CA ASP A 62 -31.51 24.40 20.41
C ASP A 62 -32.85 25.15 20.21
N GLU A 63 -33.96 24.52 20.57
CA GLU A 63 -35.29 25.04 20.31
C GLU A 63 -35.59 26.34 21.09
N ASP A 64 -34.99 26.51 22.27
CA ASP A 64 -35.23 27.63 23.15
C ASP A 64 -34.29 28.82 22.87
N THR A 65 -33.02 28.55 22.58
CA THR A 65 -31.99 29.59 22.42
C THR A 65 -31.67 29.92 20.97
N GLY A 66 -31.98 29.03 20.02
CA GLY A 66 -31.59 29.14 18.64
C GLY A 66 -30.08 29.01 18.40
N GLU A 67 -29.31 28.56 19.43
CA GLU A 67 -27.87 28.32 19.34
C GLU A 67 -27.59 26.91 18.81
N PRO A 68 -26.50 26.71 18.04
CA PRO A 68 -26.14 25.38 17.56
C PRO A 68 -25.68 24.47 18.71
N VAL A 69 -26.30 23.29 18.76
CA VAL A 69 -25.97 22.24 19.72
C VAL A 69 -24.97 21.29 19.09
N ALA A 70 -23.97 20.86 19.86
CA ALA A 70 -23.00 19.87 19.40
C ALA A 70 -23.66 18.52 19.10
N ASP A 71 -23.48 18.00 17.89
CA ASP A 71 -23.96 16.69 17.50
C ASP A 71 -22.87 15.62 17.77
N PRO A 72 -23.15 14.62 18.64
CA PRO A 72 -22.21 13.53 18.91
C PRO A 72 -21.74 12.75 17.68
N ALA A 73 -22.55 12.69 16.61
CA ALA A 73 -22.19 12.03 15.36
C ALA A 73 -21.04 12.73 14.63
N PHE A 74 -20.81 14.03 14.91
CA PHE A 74 -19.73 14.82 14.33
C PHE A 74 -18.55 15.04 15.28
N ARG A 75 -18.53 14.37 16.43
CA ARG A 75 -17.48 14.55 17.46
C ARG A 75 -16.07 14.31 16.93
N ALA A 76 -15.91 13.38 15.99
CA ALA A 76 -14.63 13.04 15.38
C ALA A 76 -14.39 13.75 14.04
N PHE A 77 -15.25 14.69 13.63
CA PHE A 77 -15.15 15.37 12.35
C PHE A 77 -15.09 14.41 11.15
N PRO A 78 -16.15 13.65 10.87
CA PRO A 78 -16.15 12.61 9.85
C PRO A 78 -15.58 13.09 8.52
N THR A 79 -14.71 12.28 7.94
CA THR A 79 -14.00 12.61 6.70
C THR A 79 -14.23 11.50 5.68
N ASP A 80 -14.57 11.87 4.45
CA ASP A 80 -14.83 10.91 3.40
C ASP A 80 -13.57 10.59 2.53
N THR A 81 -13.70 9.60 1.64
CA THR A 81 -12.62 9.18 0.73
C THR A 81 -12.21 10.26 -0.27
N ARG A 82 -12.98 11.32 -0.42
CA ARG A 82 -12.70 12.48 -1.26
C ARG A 82 -12.02 13.62 -0.51
N TRP A 83 -11.57 13.38 0.73
CA TRP A 83 -10.88 14.35 1.58
C TRP A 83 -11.76 15.53 2.02
N ARG A 84 -13.07 15.31 2.12
CA ARG A 84 -14.02 16.30 2.66
C ARG A 84 -14.23 16.03 4.14
N VAL A 85 -14.05 17.06 4.97
CA VAL A 85 -14.27 17.02 6.43
C VAL A 85 -15.59 17.66 6.73
N HIS A 86 -16.51 16.90 7.30
CA HIS A 86 -17.87 17.37 7.63
C HIS A 86 -17.88 18.05 9.00
N LEU A 87 -18.25 19.32 9.00
CA LEU A 87 -18.20 20.20 10.18
C LEU A 87 -19.61 20.56 10.64
N ASP A 88 -20.04 19.99 11.74
CA ASP A 88 -21.20 20.48 12.48
C ASP A 88 -20.81 21.76 13.24
N PRO A 89 -21.54 22.88 13.06
CA PRO A 89 -21.18 24.15 13.67
C PRO A 89 -21.14 24.10 15.20
N GLY A 90 -22.09 23.40 15.86
CA GLY A 90 -22.13 23.26 17.30
C GLY A 90 -20.90 22.53 17.83
N THR A 91 -20.59 21.38 17.23
CA THR A 91 -19.41 20.58 17.60
C THR A 91 -18.12 21.32 17.32
N ALA A 92 -17.99 21.95 16.15
CA ALA A 92 -16.76 22.65 15.76
C ALA A 92 -16.47 23.85 16.68
N LEU A 93 -17.48 24.58 17.11
CA LEU A 93 -17.31 25.72 18.02
C LEU A 93 -17.06 25.27 19.47
N ALA A 94 -17.61 24.15 19.91
CA ALA A 94 -17.42 23.61 21.24
C ALA A 94 -16.07 22.89 21.43
N THR A 95 -15.48 22.32 20.36
CA THR A 95 -14.27 21.52 20.43
C THR A 95 -13.00 22.38 20.44
N PRO A 96 -12.00 22.10 21.29
CA PRO A 96 -10.72 22.80 21.27
C PRO A 96 -9.99 22.69 19.93
N VAL A 97 -9.34 23.77 19.50
CA VAL A 97 -8.58 23.82 18.22
C VAL A 97 -7.55 22.69 18.13
N ALA A 98 -6.89 22.37 19.24
CA ALA A 98 -5.90 21.29 19.29
C ALA A 98 -6.51 19.91 19.05
N GLU A 99 -7.73 19.66 19.50
CA GLU A 99 -8.44 18.40 19.29
C GLU A 99 -8.93 18.28 17.85
N ILE A 100 -9.47 19.36 17.26
CA ILE A 100 -9.81 19.38 15.83
C ILE A 100 -8.56 19.08 14.98
N GLY A 101 -7.42 19.70 15.30
CA GLY A 101 -6.15 19.45 14.60
C GLY A 101 -5.64 18.03 14.78
N TRP A 102 -5.87 17.41 15.94
CA TRP A 102 -5.56 16.01 16.18
C TRP A 102 -6.40 15.08 15.29
N TRP A 103 -7.71 15.31 15.19
CA TRP A 103 -8.59 14.56 14.30
C TRP A 103 -8.20 14.71 12.84
N MET A 104 -7.77 15.89 12.39
CA MET A 104 -7.25 16.07 11.02
C MET A 104 -6.05 15.17 10.74
N LEU A 105 -5.08 15.08 11.67
CA LEU A 105 -3.92 14.21 11.52
C LEU A 105 -4.32 12.74 11.51
N HIS A 106 -5.28 12.36 12.34
CA HIS A 106 -5.84 11.03 12.42
C HIS A 106 -6.49 10.63 11.08
N HIS A 107 -7.37 11.45 10.53
CA HIS A 107 -8.02 11.17 9.25
C HIS A 107 -7.04 11.11 8.08
N ILE A 108 -6.05 11.99 8.04
CA ILE A 108 -4.96 11.88 7.05
C ILE A 108 -4.27 10.52 7.16
N GLY A 109 -4.08 10.01 8.38
CA GLY A 109 -3.54 8.68 8.61
C GLY A 109 -4.34 7.57 7.91
N HIS A 110 -5.65 7.62 8.02
CA HIS A 110 -6.54 6.67 7.34
C HIS A 110 -6.53 6.83 5.82
N LEU A 111 -6.67 8.07 5.34
CA LEU A 111 -6.78 8.38 3.92
C LEU A 111 -5.53 7.94 3.14
N VAL A 112 -4.34 8.33 3.58
CA VAL A 112 -3.09 8.00 2.87
C VAL A 112 -2.70 6.53 2.99
N ARG A 113 -3.14 5.83 4.05
CA ARG A 113 -2.91 4.38 4.21
C ARG A 113 -3.97 3.53 3.54
N HIS A 114 -5.00 4.15 2.97
CA HIS A 114 -6.11 3.47 2.27
C HIS A 114 -6.78 2.40 3.15
N HIS A 115 -7.04 2.69 4.42
CA HIS A 115 -7.60 1.71 5.35
C HIS A 115 -8.94 1.16 4.86
N ALA A 116 -9.77 1.98 4.23
CA ALA A 116 -11.03 1.56 3.59
C ALA A 116 -10.83 0.46 2.54
N ALA A 117 -9.81 0.61 1.68
CA ALA A 117 -9.51 -0.37 0.63
C ALA A 117 -8.81 -1.63 1.16
N ARG A 118 -8.14 -1.52 2.32
CA ARG A 118 -7.46 -2.62 3.00
C ARG A 118 -8.38 -3.43 3.91
N ALA A 119 -9.59 -2.93 4.21
CA ALA A 119 -10.54 -3.63 5.06
C ALA A 119 -10.81 -5.05 4.53
N PRO A 120 -10.76 -6.09 5.39
CA PRO A 120 -11.08 -7.45 4.99
C PRO A 120 -12.50 -7.53 4.44
N ALA A 121 -12.69 -8.32 3.38
CA ALA A 121 -14.04 -8.59 2.92
C ALA A 121 -14.86 -9.24 4.06
N PRO A 122 -16.11 -8.84 4.27
CA PRO A 122 -16.94 -9.49 5.27
C PRO A 122 -17.03 -10.99 4.95
N PRO A 123 -17.01 -11.88 5.98
CA PRO A 123 -17.14 -13.31 5.77
C PRO A 123 -18.41 -13.56 4.96
N GLU A 124 -18.31 -14.36 3.90
CA GLU A 124 -19.47 -14.80 3.13
C GLU A 124 -20.41 -15.54 4.09
N GLY A 125 -21.51 -14.90 4.46
CA GLY A 125 -22.58 -15.56 5.20
C GLY A 125 -23.15 -16.73 4.37
N PRO A 126 -23.75 -17.75 4.99
CA PRO A 126 -24.30 -18.90 4.27
C PRO A 126 -25.21 -18.40 3.15
N SER A 127 -24.86 -18.76 1.94
CA SER A 127 -25.41 -18.39 0.64
C SER A 127 -26.85 -17.92 0.64
N ALA A 128 -27.08 -16.62 0.49
CA ALA A 128 -28.29 -16.16 -0.15
C ALA A 128 -28.18 -16.47 -1.65
N PRO A 129 -29.23 -17.01 -2.30
CA PRO A 129 -29.17 -17.40 -3.70
C PRO A 129 -28.83 -16.20 -4.57
N ALA A 130 -28.01 -16.43 -5.60
CA ALA A 130 -27.52 -15.47 -6.58
C ALA A 130 -28.70 -14.80 -7.32
N ALA A 131 -29.38 -13.87 -6.67
CA ALA A 131 -30.24 -12.89 -7.31
C ALA A 131 -29.34 -11.72 -7.69
N GLY A 132 -29.31 -11.42 -8.98
CA GLY A 132 -28.45 -10.50 -9.70
C GLY A 132 -27.94 -9.29 -8.88
N ARG A 133 -26.68 -9.00 -9.04
CA ARG A 133 -26.03 -7.74 -8.59
C ARG A 133 -26.72 -6.53 -9.28
N ALA A 134 -27.89 -6.18 -8.80
CA ALA A 134 -28.46 -4.87 -9.05
C ALA A 134 -27.61 -3.87 -8.23
N ALA A 135 -27.11 -2.85 -8.87
CA ALA A 135 -26.44 -1.74 -8.23
C ALA A 135 -27.36 -1.21 -7.09
N ARG A 136 -26.82 -1.17 -5.87
CA ARG A 136 -27.55 -0.62 -4.73
C ARG A 136 -27.99 0.82 -5.06
N PRO A 137 -29.24 1.19 -4.78
CA PRO A 137 -29.65 2.58 -4.96
C PRO A 137 -28.81 3.48 -4.05
N ARG A 138 -28.28 4.57 -4.62
CA ARG A 138 -27.61 5.63 -3.86
C ARG A 138 -28.55 6.12 -2.77
N GLY A 139 -28.12 6.05 -1.51
CA GLY A 139 -28.88 6.55 -0.36
C GLY A 139 -29.49 5.51 0.58
N ALA A 140 -29.26 4.21 0.39
CA ALA A 140 -29.66 3.21 1.37
C ALA A 140 -28.65 3.16 2.52
N ALA A 141 -29.11 3.46 3.75
CA ALA A 141 -28.32 3.27 4.97
C ALA A 141 -27.75 1.85 5.03
N PRO A 142 -26.49 1.66 5.50
CA PRO A 142 -25.91 0.34 5.63
C PRO A 142 -26.77 -0.51 6.55
N ALA A 143 -27.01 -1.77 6.15
CA ALA A 143 -27.71 -2.72 7.00
C ALA A 143 -26.95 -2.85 8.33
N ALA A 144 -27.67 -2.85 9.45
CA ALA A 144 -27.11 -2.89 10.81
C ALA A 144 -26.03 -3.98 11.03
N GLY A 145 -26.10 -5.10 10.30
CA GLY A 145 -25.09 -6.17 10.33
C GLY A 145 -23.73 -5.82 9.71
N GLY A 146 -23.65 -4.84 8.81
CA GLY A 146 -22.37 -4.42 8.19
C GLY A 146 -21.49 -3.60 9.14
N ARG A 147 -22.08 -2.84 10.05
CA ARG A 147 -21.34 -2.05 11.07
C ARG A 147 -20.69 -2.92 12.15
N GLU A 148 -21.31 -4.04 12.52
CA GLU A 148 -20.79 -4.92 13.56
C GLU A 148 -19.57 -5.71 13.10
N THR A 149 -19.49 -6.07 11.82
CA THR A 149 -18.33 -6.77 11.23
C THR A 149 -17.16 -5.84 10.93
N ALA A 150 -17.39 -4.54 10.74
CA ALA A 150 -16.32 -3.55 10.49
C ALA A 150 -15.60 -3.09 11.77
N ARG A 151 -16.23 -3.20 12.93
CA ARG A 151 -15.67 -2.70 14.22
C ARG A 151 -14.27 -3.19 14.58
N PRO A 152 -13.90 -4.49 14.43
CA PRO A 152 -12.54 -4.93 14.74
C PRO A 152 -11.50 -4.29 13.81
N TRP A 153 -11.84 -4.13 12.52
CA TRP A 153 -10.96 -3.47 11.56
C TRP A 153 -10.77 -1.98 11.87
N ASN A 154 -11.86 -1.27 12.20
CA ASN A 154 -11.78 0.14 12.56
C ASN A 154 -10.86 0.35 13.76
N ARG A 155 -11.01 -0.46 14.82
CA ARG A 155 -10.10 -0.43 15.97
C ARG A 155 -8.64 -0.69 15.60
N ALA A 156 -8.41 -1.61 14.68
CA ALA A 156 -7.06 -1.97 14.23
C ALA A 156 -6.42 -0.85 13.39
N ALA A 157 -7.20 -0.23 12.51
CA ALA A 157 -6.79 0.90 11.71
C ALA A 157 -6.53 2.14 12.56
N ASP A 158 -7.40 2.41 13.55
CA ASP A 158 -7.19 3.46 14.56
C ASP A 158 -5.91 3.22 15.36
N ALA A 159 -5.65 1.99 15.77
CA ALA A 159 -4.44 1.65 16.51
C ALA A 159 -3.17 1.92 15.68
N GLU A 160 -3.16 1.61 14.37
CA GLU A 160 -2.02 1.94 13.50
C GLU A 160 -1.78 3.44 13.39
N VAL A 161 -2.83 4.24 13.23
CA VAL A 161 -2.71 5.70 13.12
C VAL A 161 -2.31 6.33 14.43
N ASN A 162 -2.98 5.93 15.51
CA ASN A 162 -2.83 6.55 16.82
C ASN A 162 -1.49 6.22 17.49
N ASP A 163 -0.87 5.09 17.13
CA ASP A 163 0.50 4.76 17.51
C ASP A 163 1.51 5.84 17.04
N ASP A 164 1.36 6.27 15.79
CA ASP A 164 2.21 7.35 15.25
C ASP A 164 1.91 8.70 15.92
N LEU A 165 0.64 9.04 16.20
CA LEU A 165 0.26 10.28 16.87
C LEU A 165 0.74 10.32 18.33
N GLU A 166 0.65 9.20 19.04
CA GLU A 166 1.22 9.07 20.39
C GLU A 166 2.75 9.21 20.39
N SER A 167 3.43 8.63 19.40
CA SER A 167 4.88 8.73 19.25
C SER A 167 5.35 10.17 18.97
N MET A 168 4.47 11.03 18.46
CA MET A 168 4.70 12.48 18.32
C MET A 168 4.51 13.26 19.63
N GLY A 169 4.08 12.61 20.69
CA GLY A 169 3.77 13.25 21.97
C GLY A 169 2.45 14.03 21.97
N LEU A 170 1.54 13.73 21.04
CA LEU A 170 0.22 14.35 20.99
C LEU A 170 -0.70 13.72 22.04
N THR A 171 -1.44 14.56 22.75
CA THR A 171 -2.46 14.10 23.69
C THR A 171 -3.64 13.50 22.93
N THR A 172 -3.91 12.22 23.16
CA THR A 172 -5.03 11.50 22.53
C THR A 172 -6.35 11.94 23.16
N PRO A 173 -7.38 12.28 22.39
CA PRO A 173 -8.72 12.56 22.90
C PRO A 173 -9.30 11.38 23.69
N ALA A 174 -10.16 11.65 24.67
CA ALA A 174 -10.77 10.61 25.49
C ALA A 174 -11.68 9.69 24.67
N GLY A 175 -11.55 8.37 24.86
CA GLY A 175 -12.35 7.35 24.19
C GLY A 175 -11.80 6.91 22.83
N VAL A 176 -10.63 7.39 22.43
CA VAL A 176 -9.94 6.95 21.21
C VAL A 176 -9.12 5.69 21.47
N VAL A 177 -9.10 4.77 20.52
CA VAL A 177 -8.30 3.54 20.58
C VAL A 177 -6.83 3.85 20.37
N SER A 178 -5.96 3.30 21.22
CA SER A 178 -4.51 3.30 20.97
C SER A 178 -3.88 1.97 21.37
N PRO A 179 -2.74 1.59 20.77
CA PRO A 179 -2.03 0.37 21.15
C PRO A 179 -1.69 0.37 22.64
N ARG A 180 -1.21 1.50 23.14
CA ARG A 180 -0.88 1.65 24.56
C ARG A 180 -2.09 1.47 25.48
N GLY A 181 -3.24 2.04 25.11
CA GLY A 181 -4.49 1.91 25.86
C GLY A 181 -5.02 0.47 25.87
N LEU A 182 -4.72 -0.31 24.85
CA LEU A 182 -5.08 -1.74 24.73
C LEU A 182 -3.99 -2.68 25.29
N GLY A 183 -2.83 -2.17 25.74
CA GLY A 183 -1.71 -3.00 26.17
C GLY A 183 -1.03 -3.76 25.03
N LEU A 184 -1.14 -3.27 23.79
CA LEU A 184 -0.57 -3.89 22.59
C LEU A 184 0.81 -3.30 22.26
N PRO A 185 1.70 -4.08 21.62
CA PRO A 185 3.01 -3.59 21.20
C PRO A 185 2.88 -2.51 20.12
N PRO A 186 3.70 -1.43 20.16
CA PRO A 186 3.67 -0.38 19.14
C PRO A 186 4.30 -0.83 17.81
N GLY A 187 4.12 -0.04 16.76
CA GLY A 187 4.81 -0.17 15.47
C GLY A 187 4.24 -1.23 14.54
N ARG A 188 3.00 -1.65 14.73
CA ARG A 188 2.33 -2.68 13.93
C ARG A 188 1.47 -2.07 12.82
N LEU A 189 1.17 -2.88 11.79
CA LEU A 189 0.18 -2.55 10.77
C LEU A 189 -1.23 -2.88 11.25
N ALA A 190 -2.25 -2.31 10.60
CA ALA A 190 -3.65 -2.56 10.95
C ALA A 190 -4.01 -4.05 10.88
N GLU A 191 -3.48 -4.80 9.91
CA GLU A 191 -3.71 -6.24 9.79
C GLU A 191 -3.12 -7.04 10.98
N GLU A 192 -1.97 -6.61 11.48
CA GLU A 192 -1.35 -7.22 12.66
C GLU A 192 -2.13 -6.86 13.93
N TYR A 193 -2.55 -5.58 14.06
CA TYR A 193 -3.40 -5.15 15.16
C TYR A 193 -4.75 -5.85 15.14
N LEU A 194 -5.35 -6.09 13.97
CA LEU A 194 -6.61 -6.82 13.83
C LEU A 194 -6.51 -8.18 14.50
N SER A 195 -5.48 -8.95 14.17
CA SER A 195 -5.26 -10.27 14.75
C SER A 195 -5.10 -10.23 16.28
N LEU A 196 -4.37 -9.22 16.79
CA LEU A 196 -4.17 -9.04 18.24
C LEU A 196 -5.45 -8.61 18.94
N ILE A 197 -6.22 -7.69 18.33
CA ILE A 197 -7.49 -7.19 18.88
C ILE A 197 -8.55 -8.29 18.89
N GLU A 198 -8.62 -9.16 17.88
CA GLU A 198 -9.54 -10.30 17.84
C GLU A 198 -9.27 -11.26 19.01
N VAL A 199 -7.98 -11.56 19.28
CA VAL A 199 -7.60 -12.40 20.43
C VAL A 199 -7.95 -11.72 21.75
N LEU A 200 -7.68 -10.43 21.88
CA LEU A 200 -7.97 -9.63 23.07
C LEU A 200 -9.49 -9.56 23.32
N ASP A 201 -10.27 -9.29 22.30
CA ASP A 201 -11.72 -9.18 22.37
C ASP A 201 -12.38 -10.53 22.72
N ALA A 202 -11.85 -11.64 22.17
CA ALA A 202 -12.28 -12.97 22.54
C ALA A 202 -11.97 -13.32 24.01
N ALA A 203 -10.84 -12.86 24.54
CA ALA A 203 -10.47 -13.02 25.95
C ALA A 203 -11.39 -12.21 26.86
N HIS A 204 -11.65 -10.95 26.53
CA HIS A 204 -12.52 -10.05 27.26
C HIS A 204 -13.98 -10.55 27.30
N ARG A 205 -14.49 -11.02 26.17
CA ARG A 205 -15.84 -11.64 26.11
C ARG A 205 -15.97 -12.84 27.02
N ARG A 206 -14.96 -13.71 27.06
CA ARG A 206 -14.92 -14.85 27.98
C ARG A 206 -14.89 -14.42 29.47
N GLY A 207 -14.27 -13.28 29.77
CA GLY A 207 -14.24 -12.68 31.10
C GLY A 207 -15.49 -11.88 31.47
N GLY A 208 -16.52 -11.81 30.61
CA GLY A 208 -17.78 -11.08 30.86
C GLY A 208 -17.65 -9.56 30.79
N ARG A 209 -16.54 -9.02 30.33
CA ARG A 209 -16.31 -7.56 30.14
C ARG A 209 -15.85 -7.29 28.71
N PRO A 210 -16.77 -7.07 27.77
CA PRO A 210 -16.40 -6.71 26.40
C PRO A 210 -15.56 -5.41 26.39
N LEU A 211 -14.68 -5.27 25.40
CA LEU A 211 -13.96 -4.02 25.17
C LEU A 211 -14.98 -2.89 24.95
N ALA A 212 -14.73 -1.74 25.58
CA ALA A 212 -15.57 -0.55 25.36
C ALA A 212 -15.60 -0.20 23.87
N ASP A 213 -16.77 0.24 23.41
CA ASP A 213 -16.90 0.75 22.03
C ASP A 213 -16.07 2.05 21.92
N PRO A 214 -15.15 2.15 20.94
CA PRO A 214 -14.41 3.37 20.70
C PRO A 214 -15.33 4.45 20.13
N ILE A 215 -14.83 5.68 20.11
CA ILE A 215 -15.42 6.71 19.27
C ILE A 215 -15.26 6.25 17.81
N ASP A 216 -16.38 6.19 17.09
CA ASP A 216 -16.35 5.98 15.65
C ASP A 216 -15.77 7.25 15.01
N CYS A 217 -14.61 7.10 14.37
CA CYS A 217 -13.96 8.25 13.74
C CYS A 217 -14.64 8.69 12.44
N GLY A 218 -15.57 7.88 11.88
CA GLY A 218 -16.26 8.19 10.63
C GLY A 218 -15.30 8.52 9.47
N GLY A 219 -14.07 8.01 9.54
CA GLY A 219 -12.96 8.41 8.70
C GLY A 219 -12.79 7.59 7.43
N ALA A 220 -13.85 7.25 6.72
CA ALA A 220 -13.77 6.43 5.50
C ALA A 220 -12.97 5.12 5.68
N VAL A 221 -12.94 4.58 6.90
CA VAL A 221 -12.12 3.42 7.30
C VAL A 221 -12.74 2.13 6.81
N ASP A 222 -14.05 2.08 6.75
CA ASP A 222 -14.85 0.93 6.36
C ASP A 222 -15.18 0.88 4.84
N GLY A 223 -14.74 1.89 4.09
CA GLY A 223 -15.04 2.01 2.66
C GLY A 223 -16.48 2.47 2.36
N ILE A 224 -17.25 2.83 3.38
CA ILE A 224 -18.55 3.42 3.22
C ILE A 224 -18.34 4.92 3.02
N ASP A 225 -18.82 5.44 1.90
CA ASP A 225 -18.84 6.89 1.60
C ASP A 225 -19.99 7.51 2.40
N ASP A 226 -19.88 7.44 3.73
CA ASP A 226 -20.85 8.00 4.67
C ASP A 226 -20.69 9.53 4.70
N ALA A 227 -21.17 10.16 3.65
CA ALA A 227 -21.56 11.55 3.79
C ALA A 227 -22.76 11.56 4.77
N PRO A 228 -22.67 12.23 5.94
CA PRO A 228 -23.77 12.30 6.85
C PRO A 228 -25.00 12.88 6.14
N PRO A 229 -26.22 12.47 6.54
CA PRO A 229 -27.46 13.01 5.96
C PRO A 229 -27.43 14.54 6.01
N GLY A 230 -27.66 15.22 4.89
CA GLY A 230 -27.59 16.68 4.79
C GLY A 230 -26.23 17.26 4.36
N ALA A 231 -25.20 16.45 4.17
CA ALA A 231 -23.88 16.89 3.73
C ALA A 231 -23.80 17.17 2.21
N GLY A 232 -24.74 17.92 1.68
CA GLY A 232 -24.79 18.37 0.29
C GLY A 232 -24.09 19.70 0.08
N GLY A 233 -22.77 19.77 0.33
CA GLY A 233 -21.98 20.97 0.04
C GLY A 233 -21.35 20.95 -1.36
N PRO A 234 -21.03 22.12 -1.95
CA PRO A 234 -20.48 22.25 -3.28
C PRO A 234 -18.99 21.82 -3.40
N ALA A 235 -18.34 21.41 -2.31
CA ALA A 235 -16.95 20.99 -2.35
C ALA A 235 -16.78 19.69 -3.16
N PRO A 236 -16.07 19.71 -4.30
CA PRO A 236 -15.99 18.55 -5.19
C PRO A 236 -15.17 17.40 -4.58
N GLY A 237 -14.34 17.69 -3.56
CA GLY A 237 -13.34 16.74 -3.04
C GLY A 237 -12.23 16.48 -4.06
N LEU A 238 -11.26 15.65 -3.69
CA LEU A 238 -10.16 15.25 -4.57
C LEU A 238 -10.57 14.09 -5.47
N ASP A 239 -10.15 14.12 -6.73
CA ASP A 239 -10.23 12.96 -7.62
C ASP A 239 -9.06 11.98 -7.38
N ASP A 240 -9.08 10.83 -8.07
CA ASP A 240 -8.07 9.78 -7.91
C ASP A 240 -6.67 10.26 -8.29
N THR A 241 -6.55 11.07 -9.35
CA THR A 241 -5.27 11.61 -9.83
C THR A 241 -4.70 12.64 -8.85
N GLU A 242 -5.54 13.53 -8.36
CA GLU A 242 -5.18 14.54 -7.37
C GLU A 242 -4.70 13.88 -6.07
N ARG A 243 -5.39 12.82 -5.62
CA ARG A 243 -4.99 12.04 -4.45
C ARG A 243 -3.63 11.37 -4.65
N ASP A 244 -3.41 10.72 -5.78
CA ASP A 244 -2.14 10.07 -6.11
C ASP A 244 -0.97 11.05 -6.12
N LEU A 245 -1.15 12.24 -6.72
CA LEU A 245 -0.14 13.28 -6.76
C LEU A 245 0.13 13.86 -5.36
N LEU A 246 -0.91 14.06 -4.57
CA LEU A 246 -0.80 14.53 -3.19
C LEU A 246 -0.01 13.55 -2.32
N GLU A 247 -0.36 12.27 -2.36
CA GLU A 247 0.33 11.23 -1.61
C GLU A 247 1.81 11.13 -1.98
N LEU A 248 2.11 11.21 -3.28
CA LEU A 248 3.50 11.22 -3.74
C LEU A 248 4.28 12.43 -3.21
N ALA A 249 3.64 13.60 -3.18
CA ALA A 249 4.25 14.83 -2.66
C ALA A 249 4.48 14.74 -1.13
N VAL A 250 3.53 14.19 -0.39
CA VAL A 250 3.65 13.95 1.07
C VAL A 250 4.75 12.93 1.35
N ALA A 251 4.80 11.83 0.61
CA ALA A 251 5.83 10.80 0.79
C ALA A 251 7.25 11.36 0.59
N ARG A 252 7.46 12.18 -0.44
CA ARG A 252 8.75 12.87 -0.68
C ARG A 252 9.14 13.82 0.44
N GLU A 253 8.17 14.54 1.00
CA GLU A 253 8.43 15.44 2.12
C GLU A 253 8.83 14.66 3.39
N ILE A 254 8.17 13.52 3.66
CA ILE A 254 8.51 12.62 4.76
C ILE A 254 9.93 12.07 4.58
N GLU A 255 10.27 11.59 3.39
CA GLU A 255 11.60 11.07 3.07
C GLU A 255 12.67 12.13 3.28
N THR A 256 12.48 13.32 2.71
CA THR A 256 13.41 14.46 2.84
C THR A 256 13.68 14.83 4.29
N ARG A 257 12.62 14.87 5.11
CA ARG A 257 12.75 15.19 6.54
C ARG A 257 13.39 14.07 7.34
N SER A 258 13.11 12.81 6.98
CA SER A 258 13.72 11.65 7.63
C SER A 258 15.24 11.63 7.42
N ILE A 259 15.72 11.99 6.24
CA ILE A 259 17.15 12.13 5.93
C ILE A 259 17.80 13.24 6.77
N ARG A 260 17.09 14.34 6.99
CA ARG A 260 17.56 15.50 7.79
C ARG A 260 17.49 15.26 9.32
N ARG A 261 17.29 14.02 9.77
CA ARG A 261 17.15 13.64 11.19
C ARG A 261 16.00 14.34 11.92
N ALA A 262 15.00 14.85 11.21
CA ALA A 262 13.77 15.30 11.83
C ALA A 262 13.01 14.11 12.41
N THR A 263 12.36 14.32 13.55
CA THR A 263 11.59 13.24 14.21
C THR A 263 10.30 12.97 13.42
N VAL A 264 10.35 11.99 12.53
CA VAL A 264 9.17 11.47 11.84
C VAL A 264 8.83 10.10 12.42
N PRO A 265 7.59 9.83 12.84
CA PRO A 265 7.17 8.53 13.33
C PRO A 265 7.45 7.38 12.38
N GLY A 266 7.68 6.18 12.94
CA GLY A 266 8.06 5.00 12.17
C GLY A 266 7.02 4.57 11.14
N GLY A 267 5.74 4.67 11.46
CA GLY A 267 4.65 4.33 10.55
C GLY A 267 4.61 5.23 9.33
N TRP A 268 4.78 6.55 9.50
CA TRP A 268 4.87 7.49 8.38
C TRP A 268 6.07 7.23 7.48
N ARG A 269 7.24 6.91 8.06
CA ARG A 269 8.43 6.55 7.28
C ARG A 269 8.21 5.28 6.45
N ARG A 270 7.65 4.22 7.07
CA ARG A 270 7.31 2.97 6.37
C ARG A 270 6.29 3.18 5.25
N TRP A 271 5.29 4.05 5.48
CA TRP A 271 4.32 4.39 4.45
C TRP A 271 4.97 5.14 3.28
N ALA A 272 5.78 6.16 3.57
CA ALA A 272 6.47 6.94 2.53
C ALA A 272 7.42 6.07 1.71
N ASP A 273 8.18 5.19 2.35
CA ASP A 273 9.07 4.25 1.69
C ASP A 273 8.31 3.33 0.72
N ARG A 274 7.22 2.72 1.16
CA ARG A 274 6.37 1.88 0.29
C ARG A 274 5.73 2.67 -0.86
N ARG A 275 5.40 3.94 -0.66
CA ARG A 275 4.78 4.79 -1.66
C ARG A 275 5.78 5.28 -2.72
N LEU A 276 7.01 5.58 -2.32
CA LEU A 276 8.09 6.04 -3.19
C LEU A 276 8.83 4.88 -3.88
N HIS A 277 8.97 3.78 -3.18
CA HIS A 277 9.64 2.56 -3.63
C HIS A 277 8.62 1.41 -3.63
N PRO A 278 7.59 1.45 -4.50
CA PRO A 278 6.63 0.36 -4.57
C PRO A 278 7.39 -0.91 -4.86
N ALA A 279 7.17 -1.93 -4.05
CA ALA A 279 7.72 -3.25 -4.32
C ALA A 279 7.27 -3.64 -5.73
N VAL A 280 8.24 -3.72 -6.62
CA VAL A 280 7.97 -4.18 -8.00
C VAL A 280 7.27 -5.51 -7.86
N ASP A 281 6.13 -5.70 -8.54
CA ASP A 281 5.56 -7.06 -8.65
C ASP A 281 6.55 -7.91 -9.45
N TRP A 282 7.59 -8.37 -8.74
CA TRP A 282 8.67 -9.15 -9.33
C TRP A 282 8.15 -10.40 -10.04
N ARG A 283 6.99 -10.93 -9.59
CA ARG A 283 6.36 -12.07 -10.22
C ARG A 283 5.83 -11.71 -11.60
N ALA A 284 5.12 -10.59 -11.71
CA ALA A 284 4.61 -10.08 -12.99
C ALA A 284 5.77 -9.69 -13.92
N GLU A 285 6.80 -9.04 -13.38
CA GLU A 285 7.97 -8.63 -14.16
C GLU A 285 8.78 -9.83 -14.64
N LEU A 286 9.11 -10.78 -13.77
CA LEU A 286 9.78 -12.03 -14.13
C LEU A 286 8.96 -12.82 -15.16
N GLY A 287 7.65 -12.95 -14.96
CA GLY A 287 6.76 -13.59 -15.91
C GLY A 287 6.74 -12.88 -17.27
N ALA A 288 6.79 -11.55 -17.30
CA ALA A 288 6.88 -10.78 -18.55
C ALA A 288 8.24 -10.95 -19.26
N LEU A 289 9.34 -11.03 -18.51
CA LEU A 289 10.68 -11.27 -19.03
C LEU A 289 10.81 -12.69 -19.59
N LEU A 290 10.29 -13.67 -18.89
CA LEU A 290 10.23 -15.05 -19.35
C LEU A 290 9.41 -15.17 -20.64
N ARG A 291 8.20 -14.57 -20.69
CA ARG A 291 7.40 -14.55 -21.94
C ARG A 291 8.11 -13.85 -23.10
N ARG A 292 8.92 -12.83 -22.85
CA ARG A 292 9.74 -12.15 -23.86
C ARG A 292 10.92 -13.02 -24.33
N GLY A 293 11.57 -13.72 -23.40
CA GLY A 293 12.60 -14.70 -23.69
C GLY A 293 12.06 -15.84 -24.56
N VAL A 294 10.89 -16.38 -24.18
CA VAL A 294 10.13 -17.37 -24.98
C VAL A 294 9.84 -16.88 -26.39
N ARG A 295 9.39 -15.65 -26.57
CA ARG A 295 9.10 -15.09 -27.90
C ARG A 295 10.35 -14.89 -28.76
N ARG A 296 11.53 -14.65 -28.17
CA ARG A 296 12.79 -14.60 -28.92
C ARG A 296 13.26 -15.99 -29.36
N ALA A 297 13.05 -17.01 -28.52
CA ALA A 297 13.24 -18.40 -28.90
C ALA A 297 12.18 -18.88 -29.92
N ALA A 298 11.00 -18.28 -29.95
CA ALA A 298 9.89 -18.60 -30.84
C ALA A 298 10.11 -18.21 -32.33
N GLY A 299 11.22 -17.54 -32.67
CA GLY A 299 11.67 -17.50 -34.06
C GLY A 299 12.05 -18.88 -34.64
N ARG A 300 12.10 -19.91 -33.81
CA ARG A 300 12.26 -21.34 -34.15
C ARG A 300 10.91 -22.04 -34.06
N VAL A 301 9.95 -21.60 -34.83
CA VAL A 301 8.63 -22.24 -34.85
C VAL A 301 8.72 -23.48 -35.74
N ASP A 302 8.32 -24.62 -35.22
CA ASP A 302 8.21 -25.88 -35.97
C ASP A 302 6.73 -26.27 -36.09
N PHE A 303 6.42 -27.07 -37.12
CA PHE A 303 5.09 -27.58 -37.34
C PHE A 303 4.92 -28.93 -36.62
N THR A 304 3.80 -29.08 -35.86
CA THR A 304 3.48 -30.36 -35.24
C THR A 304 2.10 -30.85 -35.64
N TYR A 305 2.02 -32.13 -35.98
CA TYR A 305 0.75 -32.83 -36.21
C TYR A 305 0.17 -33.44 -34.91
N ALA A 306 0.90 -33.43 -33.83
CA ALA A 306 0.39 -33.88 -32.52
C ALA A 306 -0.77 -33.02 -32.01
N ARG A 307 -0.95 -31.83 -32.60
CA ARG A 307 -2.03 -30.91 -32.24
C ARG A 307 -2.55 -30.25 -33.54
N PRO A 308 -3.84 -30.38 -33.89
CA PRO A 308 -4.38 -29.74 -35.06
C PRO A 308 -4.43 -28.22 -34.90
N SER A 309 -4.22 -27.49 -35.99
CA SER A 309 -4.39 -26.04 -36.01
C SER A 309 -5.84 -25.66 -35.80
N ARG A 310 -6.11 -24.59 -35.08
CA ARG A 310 -7.46 -24.00 -35.00
C ARG A 310 -7.98 -23.41 -36.29
N ARG A 311 -7.13 -23.32 -37.32
CA ARG A 311 -7.45 -22.85 -38.67
C ARG A 311 -7.64 -24.00 -39.64
N THR A 312 -8.15 -25.13 -39.18
CA THR A 312 -8.48 -26.26 -40.06
C THR A 312 -9.56 -25.81 -41.05
N ALA A 313 -9.26 -25.84 -42.35
CA ALA A 313 -10.24 -25.58 -43.39
C ALA A 313 -11.29 -26.68 -43.41
N GLY A 314 -12.54 -26.37 -43.78
CA GLY A 314 -13.69 -27.28 -43.71
C GLY A 314 -13.62 -28.53 -44.62
N ASP A 315 -12.53 -28.72 -45.36
CA ASP A 315 -12.40 -29.77 -46.43
C ASP A 315 -11.69 -31.05 -45.90
N GLY A 316 -11.69 -31.30 -44.61
CA GLY A 316 -11.07 -32.52 -44.02
C GLY A 316 -9.54 -32.48 -43.98
N ILE A 317 -8.89 -31.41 -44.38
CA ILE A 317 -7.44 -31.25 -44.33
C ILE A 317 -7.05 -30.78 -42.92
N VAL A 318 -6.36 -31.64 -42.18
CA VAL A 318 -5.82 -31.30 -40.82
C VAL A 318 -4.52 -30.52 -41.01
N MET A 319 -4.56 -29.23 -40.71
CA MET A 319 -3.38 -28.37 -40.73
C MET A 319 -2.56 -28.57 -39.44
N PRO A 320 -1.22 -28.64 -39.51
CA PRO A 320 -0.39 -28.74 -38.32
C PRO A 320 -0.46 -27.45 -37.47
N ALA A 321 -0.40 -27.59 -36.14
CA ALA A 321 -0.22 -26.42 -35.29
C ALA A 321 1.24 -25.98 -35.30
N MET A 322 1.45 -24.68 -35.12
CA MET A 322 2.78 -24.12 -34.89
C MET A 322 3.10 -24.27 -33.38
N VAL A 323 4.22 -24.90 -33.10
CA VAL A 323 4.73 -25.05 -31.72
C VAL A 323 6.09 -24.35 -31.65
N GLY A 324 6.20 -23.37 -30.75
CA GLY A 324 7.49 -22.80 -30.41
C GLY A 324 8.21 -23.74 -29.42
N PRO A 325 9.55 -23.81 -29.46
CA PRO A 325 10.29 -24.55 -28.46
C PRO A 325 10.03 -23.98 -27.07
N ASP A 326 9.92 -24.84 -26.08
CA ASP A 326 9.89 -24.42 -24.68
C ASP A 326 11.21 -23.72 -24.35
N PRO A 327 11.20 -22.56 -23.71
CA PRO A 327 12.42 -21.85 -23.37
C PRO A 327 13.20 -22.65 -22.35
N ASP A 328 14.51 -22.76 -22.57
CA ASP A 328 15.44 -23.38 -21.63
C ASP A 328 16.00 -22.31 -20.70
N VAL A 329 15.73 -22.43 -19.40
CA VAL A 329 16.18 -21.46 -18.39
C VAL A 329 17.15 -22.15 -17.43
N ALA A 330 18.32 -21.54 -17.28
CA ALA A 330 19.25 -21.89 -16.23
C ALA A 330 19.04 -20.95 -15.02
N LEU A 331 18.94 -21.52 -13.85
CA LEU A 331 18.84 -20.80 -12.57
C LEU A 331 20.15 -20.97 -11.82
N VAL A 332 20.85 -19.89 -11.57
CA VAL A 332 22.04 -19.82 -10.72
C VAL A 332 21.61 -19.33 -9.34
N VAL A 333 21.78 -20.15 -8.32
CA VAL A 333 21.36 -19.87 -6.96
C VAL A 333 22.60 -19.61 -6.10
N ASP A 334 22.62 -18.43 -5.48
CA ASP A 334 23.62 -18.08 -4.48
C ASP A 334 23.35 -18.87 -3.19
N THR A 335 24.29 -19.73 -2.84
CA THR A 335 24.22 -20.55 -1.62
C THR A 335 25.20 -20.08 -0.55
N SER A 336 25.61 -18.80 -0.61
CA SER A 336 26.43 -18.18 0.43
C SER A 336 25.68 -18.08 1.76
N GLY A 337 26.45 -18.02 2.85
CA GLY A 337 25.89 -18.02 4.21
C GLY A 337 25.07 -16.77 4.60
N SER A 338 25.04 -15.74 3.74
CA SER A 338 24.24 -14.51 3.93
C SER A 338 22.76 -14.68 3.63
N ILE A 339 22.39 -15.70 2.83
CA ILE A 339 20.99 -15.98 2.48
C ILE A 339 20.53 -17.23 3.21
N THR A 340 19.42 -17.11 3.96
CA THR A 340 18.89 -18.26 4.70
C THR A 340 18.24 -19.28 3.77
N PRO A 341 18.35 -20.61 4.05
CA PRO A 341 17.71 -21.64 3.24
C PRO A 341 16.20 -21.47 3.09
N ALA A 342 15.51 -20.94 4.12
CA ALA A 342 14.07 -20.68 4.08
C ALA A 342 13.69 -19.61 3.04
N ILE A 343 14.49 -18.56 2.92
CA ILE A 343 14.30 -17.50 1.91
C ILE A 343 14.51 -18.08 0.52
N LEU A 344 15.57 -18.84 0.32
CA LEU A 344 15.86 -19.49 -0.97
C LEU A 344 14.74 -20.45 -1.38
N THR A 345 14.28 -21.32 -0.49
CA THR A 345 13.19 -22.24 -0.76
C THR A 345 11.91 -21.52 -1.17
N GLY A 346 11.57 -20.43 -0.47
CA GLY A 346 10.41 -19.61 -0.82
C GLY A 346 10.50 -19.05 -2.24
N PHE A 347 11.62 -18.45 -2.62
CA PHE A 347 11.81 -17.93 -3.97
C PHE A 347 11.88 -19.02 -5.04
N LEU A 348 12.52 -20.15 -4.75
CA LEU A 348 12.59 -21.28 -5.68
C LEU A 348 11.19 -21.84 -5.99
N THR A 349 10.33 -21.95 -4.99
CA THR A 349 8.93 -22.37 -5.16
C THR A 349 8.20 -21.41 -6.10
N GLU A 350 8.26 -20.12 -5.83
CA GLU A 350 7.59 -19.09 -6.63
C GLU A 350 8.13 -19.03 -8.08
N ILE A 351 9.44 -19.05 -8.24
CA ILE A 351 10.09 -19.05 -9.56
C ILE A 351 9.66 -20.29 -10.34
N THR A 352 9.62 -21.45 -9.70
CA THR A 352 9.19 -22.69 -10.32
C THR A 352 7.73 -22.64 -10.78
N GLU A 353 6.85 -22.04 -9.97
CA GLU A 353 5.45 -21.81 -10.37
C GLU A 353 5.32 -20.85 -11.54
N ILE A 354 6.02 -19.71 -11.52
CA ILE A 354 6.00 -18.74 -12.62
C ILE A 354 6.49 -19.39 -13.92
N LEU A 355 7.57 -20.14 -13.82
CA LEU A 355 8.11 -20.88 -14.94
C LEU A 355 7.16 -21.95 -15.45
N THR A 356 6.48 -22.71 -14.58
CA THR A 356 5.50 -23.72 -14.96
C THR A 356 4.30 -23.11 -15.70
N ARG A 357 3.81 -21.96 -15.22
CA ARG A 357 2.73 -21.22 -15.88
C ARG A 357 3.14 -20.64 -17.23
N ALA A 358 4.40 -20.20 -17.37
CA ALA A 358 4.90 -19.57 -18.59
C ALA A 358 5.25 -20.60 -19.69
N ALA A 359 5.72 -21.78 -19.34
CA ALA A 359 6.32 -22.74 -20.27
C ALA A 359 5.74 -24.17 -20.18
N GLY A 360 4.76 -24.39 -19.32
CA GLY A 360 4.05 -25.67 -19.19
C GLY A 360 4.73 -26.72 -18.29
N PRO A 361 4.02 -27.83 -18.00
CA PRO A 361 4.43 -28.79 -16.95
C PRO A 361 5.56 -29.75 -17.34
N ARG A 362 5.89 -29.86 -18.62
CA ARG A 362 6.92 -30.82 -19.12
C ARG A 362 8.34 -30.31 -19.03
N ARG A 363 8.53 -29.08 -18.60
CA ARG A 363 9.80 -28.41 -18.61
C ARG A 363 10.71 -28.86 -17.46
N ARG A 364 12.01 -28.85 -17.74
CA ARG A 364 13.07 -29.05 -16.72
C ARG A 364 13.75 -27.72 -16.44
N LEU A 365 13.86 -27.39 -15.17
CA LEU A 365 14.63 -26.28 -14.68
C LEU A 365 16.06 -26.77 -14.41
N ARG A 366 17.06 -26.13 -14.99
CA ARG A 366 18.48 -26.45 -14.73
C ARG A 366 18.96 -25.50 -13.64
N VAL A 367 19.26 -26.05 -12.47
CA VAL A 367 19.69 -25.31 -11.29
C VAL A 367 21.18 -25.54 -11.05
N ILE A 368 21.89 -24.48 -10.80
CA ILE A 368 23.33 -24.45 -10.46
C ILE A 368 23.44 -23.72 -9.13
N CYS A 369 23.78 -24.45 -8.07
CA CYS A 369 24.15 -23.82 -6.80
C CYS A 369 25.56 -23.24 -6.95
N CYS A 370 25.75 -22.02 -6.49
CA CYS A 370 27.02 -21.32 -6.60
C CYS A 370 27.37 -20.65 -5.27
N ASP A 371 28.56 -20.99 -4.78
CA ASP A 371 29.27 -20.22 -3.76
C ASP A 371 30.59 -19.67 -4.38
N ARG A 372 31.74 -19.97 -3.87
CA ARG A 372 33.03 -19.65 -4.54
C ARG A 372 33.23 -20.48 -5.80
N ARG A 373 32.45 -21.54 -6.01
CA ARG A 373 32.51 -22.44 -7.16
C ARG A 373 31.09 -22.78 -7.59
N ALA A 374 30.94 -23.09 -8.87
CA ALA A 374 29.72 -23.67 -9.36
C ALA A 374 29.65 -25.15 -8.97
N HIS A 375 28.59 -25.57 -8.31
CA HIS A 375 28.32 -26.97 -8.00
C HIS A 375 27.60 -27.65 -9.17
N GLY A 376 27.46 -28.97 -9.13
CA GLY A 376 26.88 -29.76 -10.21
C GLY A 376 25.49 -29.26 -10.64
N VAL A 377 25.20 -29.39 -11.94
CA VAL A 377 23.91 -29.00 -12.52
C VAL A 377 22.84 -29.98 -12.11
N GLN A 378 21.80 -29.48 -11.48
CA GLN A 378 20.60 -30.25 -11.13
C GLN A 378 19.49 -29.98 -12.15
N SER A 379 18.90 -31.04 -12.71
CA SER A 379 17.76 -30.90 -13.63
C SER A 379 16.50 -31.31 -12.90
N VAL A 380 15.72 -30.35 -12.45
CA VAL A 380 14.59 -30.54 -11.56
C VAL A 380 13.27 -30.13 -12.22
N ARG A 381 12.17 -30.66 -11.70
CA ARG A 381 10.80 -30.28 -12.12
C ARG A 381 10.07 -29.46 -11.06
N ARG A 382 10.43 -29.64 -9.80
CA ARG A 382 9.82 -28.98 -8.64
C ARG A 382 10.90 -28.33 -7.79
N ALA A 383 10.54 -27.28 -7.06
CA ALA A 383 11.46 -26.59 -6.16
C ALA A 383 11.95 -27.50 -5.02
N GLU A 384 11.11 -28.41 -4.54
CA GLU A 384 11.42 -29.38 -3.49
C GLU A 384 12.47 -30.41 -3.88
N ASP A 385 12.70 -30.61 -5.20
CA ASP A 385 13.73 -31.52 -5.72
C ASP A 385 15.13 -30.86 -5.75
N ILE A 386 15.26 -29.58 -5.36
CA ILE A 386 16.52 -28.83 -5.41
C ILE A 386 17.31 -29.07 -4.12
N GLU A 387 18.48 -29.65 -4.25
CA GLU A 387 19.44 -29.75 -3.16
C GLU A 387 20.33 -28.52 -3.11
N LEU A 388 20.21 -27.71 -2.05
CA LEU A 388 21.06 -26.55 -1.85
C LEU A 388 22.43 -26.99 -1.35
N VAL A 389 23.44 -26.90 -2.20
CA VAL A 389 24.82 -27.27 -1.90
C VAL A 389 25.68 -26.01 -1.89
N GLY A 390 26.49 -25.83 -0.84
CA GLY A 390 27.39 -24.68 -0.68
C GLY A 390 27.43 -24.21 0.78
N GLY A 391 27.75 -22.94 1.01
CA GLY A 391 27.86 -22.34 2.35
C GLY A 391 29.10 -21.49 2.56
N GLY A 392 29.89 -21.27 1.47
CA GLY A 392 31.10 -20.43 1.48
C GLY A 392 30.81 -18.96 1.14
N GLY A 393 31.84 -18.26 0.65
CA GLY A 393 31.70 -16.94 0.03
C GLY A 393 31.13 -17.08 -1.39
N THR A 394 30.78 -15.96 -2.06
CA THR A 394 30.11 -15.98 -3.36
C THR A 394 30.98 -15.48 -4.49
N ASP A 395 30.99 -16.19 -5.63
CA ASP A 395 31.45 -15.70 -6.92
C ASP A 395 30.51 -16.09 -8.05
N GLN A 396 29.57 -15.19 -8.37
CA GLN A 396 28.56 -15.43 -9.40
C GLN A 396 29.13 -15.54 -10.83
N ARG A 397 30.37 -15.13 -11.05
CA ARG A 397 31.05 -15.32 -12.34
C ARG A 397 31.22 -16.81 -12.66
N GLU A 398 31.50 -17.63 -11.66
CA GLU A 398 31.62 -19.08 -11.79
C GLU A 398 30.25 -19.73 -12.13
N GLY A 399 29.20 -19.38 -11.40
CA GLY A 399 27.84 -19.87 -11.66
C GLY A 399 27.32 -19.50 -13.05
N MET A 400 27.58 -18.27 -13.47
CA MET A 400 27.20 -17.80 -14.80
C MET A 400 28.01 -18.47 -15.90
N SER A 401 29.29 -18.70 -15.70
CA SER A 401 30.17 -19.44 -16.62
C SER A 401 29.69 -20.88 -16.79
N ALA A 402 29.33 -21.54 -15.69
CA ALA A 402 28.77 -22.88 -15.74
C ALA A 402 27.41 -22.92 -16.47
N ALA A 403 26.56 -21.92 -16.26
CA ALA A 403 25.30 -21.81 -16.98
C ALA A 403 25.52 -21.63 -18.48
N LEU A 404 26.48 -20.84 -18.91
CA LEU A 404 26.83 -20.63 -20.32
C LEU A 404 27.44 -21.85 -21.00
N ALA A 405 28.08 -22.73 -20.22
CA ALA A 405 28.69 -23.98 -20.70
C ALA A 405 27.62 -25.12 -20.87
N LEU A 406 26.40 -24.92 -20.46
CA LEU A 406 25.33 -25.92 -20.62
C LEU A 406 25.01 -26.21 -22.09
N HIS A 407 24.72 -27.47 -22.37
CA HIS A 407 24.29 -27.92 -23.71
C HIS A 407 22.88 -28.59 -23.60
N PRO A 408 21.88 -28.12 -24.35
CA PRO A 408 21.90 -26.90 -25.17
C PRO A 408 22.15 -25.65 -24.30
N ARG A 409 22.63 -24.57 -24.91
CA ARG A 409 22.83 -23.30 -24.20
C ARG A 409 21.46 -22.75 -23.77
N PRO A 410 21.29 -22.24 -22.56
CA PRO A 410 20.03 -21.69 -22.10
C PRO A 410 19.62 -20.45 -22.91
N ASP A 411 18.31 -20.24 -23.04
CA ASP A 411 17.72 -19.04 -23.65
C ASP A 411 17.71 -17.85 -22.67
N LEU A 412 17.79 -18.13 -21.37
CA LEU A 412 17.81 -17.16 -20.28
C LEU A 412 18.58 -17.70 -19.09
N ILE A 413 19.38 -16.84 -18.45
CA ILE A 413 19.98 -17.13 -17.13
C ILE A 413 19.26 -16.25 -16.09
N LEU A 414 18.73 -16.89 -15.05
CA LEU A 414 18.21 -16.22 -13.87
C LEU A 414 19.19 -16.43 -12.73
N VAL A 415 19.65 -15.34 -12.10
CA VAL A 415 20.57 -15.37 -10.95
C VAL A 415 19.81 -14.94 -9.72
N LEU A 416 19.86 -15.72 -8.65
CA LEU A 416 19.25 -15.39 -7.36
C LEU A 416 20.39 -15.17 -6.34
N THR A 417 20.54 -13.93 -5.83
CA THR A 417 21.65 -13.53 -4.95
C THR A 417 21.27 -12.31 -4.11
N ASP A 418 22.00 -12.06 -3.02
CA ASP A 418 21.93 -10.82 -2.24
C ASP A 418 22.87 -9.70 -2.77
N GLY A 419 23.59 -9.98 -3.86
CA GLY A 419 24.47 -9.02 -4.52
C GLY A 419 25.85 -8.85 -3.87
N GLN A 420 26.18 -9.61 -2.82
CA GLN A 420 27.51 -9.57 -2.20
C GLN A 420 28.53 -10.42 -2.99
N THR A 421 28.64 -10.14 -4.27
CA THR A 421 29.41 -10.97 -5.22
C THR A 421 30.08 -10.13 -6.29
N PRO A 422 31.23 -10.55 -6.84
CA PRO A 422 31.75 -9.98 -8.05
C PRO A 422 30.91 -10.38 -9.27
N TRP A 423 30.81 -9.46 -10.23
CA TRP A 423 30.06 -9.64 -11.45
C TRP A 423 30.98 -9.75 -12.67
N PRO A 424 30.59 -10.42 -13.78
CA PRO A 424 31.33 -10.38 -15.03
C PRO A 424 31.37 -8.96 -15.62
N ASP A 425 32.56 -8.55 -16.07
CA ASP A 425 32.77 -7.23 -16.69
C ASP A 425 32.05 -7.11 -18.04
N ARG A 426 31.87 -8.21 -18.73
CA ARG A 426 31.27 -8.24 -20.06
C ARG A 426 29.88 -8.86 -20.03
N ARG A 427 28.99 -8.28 -20.82
CA ARG A 427 27.64 -8.81 -21.02
C ARG A 427 27.70 -10.21 -21.62
N PRO A 428 27.07 -11.21 -20.98
CA PRO A 428 26.93 -12.55 -21.56
C PRO A 428 26.13 -12.56 -22.87
N PRO A 429 26.37 -13.56 -23.75
CA PRO A 429 25.62 -13.71 -25.00
C PRO A 429 24.16 -14.13 -24.79
N VAL A 430 23.80 -14.53 -23.58
CA VAL A 430 22.45 -14.93 -23.17
C VAL A 430 21.89 -13.84 -22.28
N PRO A 431 20.58 -13.49 -22.40
CA PRO A 431 19.94 -12.58 -21.46
C PRO A 431 20.08 -13.04 -20.02
N VAL A 432 20.39 -12.10 -19.13
CA VAL A 432 20.52 -12.36 -17.70
C VAL A 432 19.51 -11.52 -16.94
N VAL A 433 18.79 -12.16 -16.03
CA VAL A 433 17.93 -11.51 -15.04
C VAL A 433 18.51 -11.80 -13.65
N ILE A 434 18.65 -10.78 -12.84
CA ILE A 434 19.15 -10.88 -11.48
C ILE A 434 17.98 -10.65 -10.52
N GLY A 435 17.60 -11.67 -9.77
CA GLY A 435 16.75 -11.55 -8.60
C GLY A 435 17.60 -11.17 -7.41
N LEU A 436 17.56 -9.89 -7.04
CA LEU A 436 18.34 -9.35 -5.95
C LEU A 436 17.53 -9.41 -4.66
N VAL A 437 17.90 -10.32 -3.76
CA VAL A 437 17.31 -10.39 -2.42
C VAL A 437 17.78 -9.20 -1.61
N GLU A 438 16.85 -8.44 -1.05
CA GLU A 438 17.20 -7.31 -0.20
C GLU A 438 18.06 -7.78 0.98
N PRO A 439 19.23 -7.17 1.22
CA PRO A 439 20.04 -7.52 2.36
C PRO A 439 19.28 -7.17 3.66
N GLY A 440 19.38 -8.04 4.65
CA GLY A 440 18.85 -7.77 5.98
C GLY A 440 19.40 -6.47 6.58
N PRO A 441 18.75 -5.89 7.61
CA PRO A 441 19.14 -4.62 8.20
C PRO A 441 20.61 -4.67 8.66
N GLY A 442 21.44 -3.76 8.12
CA GLY A 442 22.87 -3.62 8.46
C GLY A 442 23.86 -4.19 7.42
N LEU A 443 23.39 -4.93 6.43
CA LEU A 443 24.24 -5.42 5.34
C LEU A 443 24.14 -4.47 4.12
N ARG A 444 25.28 -4.11 3.53
CA ARG A 444 25.34 -3.33 2.29
C ARG A 444 25.78 -4.22 1.14
N ALA A 445 25.15 -4.09 -0.01
CA ALA A 445 25.66 -4.68 -1.23
C ALA A 445 27.09 -4.19 -1.51
N GLN A 446 28.03 -5.10 -1.78
CA GLN A 446 29.43 -4.74 -2.02
C GLN A 446 29.64 -4.09 -3.40
N ALA A 447 28.87 -4.48 -4.39
CA ALA A 447 28.92 -3.90 -5.72
C ALA A 447 27.51 -3.84 -6.32
N PRO A 448 27.14 -2.75 -7.02
CA PRO A 448 25.87 -2.69 -7.70
C PRO A 448 25.80 -3.75 -8.81
N PRO A 449 24.61 -4.33 -9.06
CA PRO A 449 24.41 -5.21 -10.21
C PRO A 449 24.81 -4.53 -11.52
N PRO A 450 25.37 -5.29 -12.49
CA PRO A 450 25.84 -4.70 -13.73
C PRO A 450 24.70 -4.13 -14.57
N ALA A 451 24.90 -2.96 -15.16
CA ALA A 451 23.91 -2.25 -15.96
C ALA A 451 23.41 -3.02 -17.20
N TRP A 452 24.15 -4.05 -17.65
CA TRP A 452 23.74 -4.91 -18.77
C TRP A 452 22.73 -5.98 -18.38
N ALA A 453 22.54 -6.28 -17.08
CA ALA A 453 21.55 -7.22 -16.58
C ALA A 453 20.26 -6.50 -16.19
N ARG A 454 19.13 -7.19 -16.28
CA ARG A 454 17.87 -6.73 -15.71
C ARG A 454 17.83 -7.19 -14.26
N THR A 455 17.81 -6.26 -13.32
CA THR A 455 17.69 -6.54 -11.89
C THR A 455 16.26 -6.40 -11.43
N ILE A 456 15.79 -7.37 -10.65
CA ILE A 456 14.46 -7.37 -10.01
C ILE A 456 14.71 -7.46 -8.50
N PRO A 457 14.29 -6.46 -7.71
CA PRO A 457 14.39 -6.53 -6.26
C PRO A 457 13.43 -7.58 -5.72
N LEU A 458 13.91 -8.41 -4.80
CA LEU A 458 13.15 -9.44 -4.10
C LEU A 458 13.10 -9.08 -2.60
N PRO A 459 11.95 -9.20 -1.94
CA PRO A 459 11.83 -8.85 -0.53
C PRO A 459 12.68 -9.73 0.38
N ALA A 460 13.14 -9.20 1.51
CA ALA A 460 14.01 -9.89 2.48
C ALA A 460 13.34 -11.07 3.24
N GLY A 461 12.11 -11.39 2.98
CA GLY A 461 11.36 -12.48 3.62
C GLY A 461 10.60 -13.36 2.63
N PRO A 462 10.22 -14.59 3.04
CA PRO A 462 9.35 -15.39 2.20
C PRO A 462 8.04 -14.62 1.97
N PRO A 463 7.53 -14.59 0.73
CA PRO A 463 6.26 -13.95 0.44
C PRO A 463 5.16 -14.60 1.30
N PRO A 464 4.19 -13.84 1.83
CA PRO A 464 3.10 -14.40 2.60
C PRO A 464 2.38 -15.44 1.74
N ALA A 465 2.24 -16.64 2.27
CA ALA A 465 1.51 -17.72 1.63
C ALA A 465 0.06 -17.27 1.40
N GLY A 466 -0.34 -17.06 0.15
CA GLY A 466 -1.73 -16.75 -0.19
C GLY A 466 -2.01 -15.49 -0.99
N ALA A 467 -1.03 -14.68 -1.38
CA ALA A 467 -1.25 -13.55 -2.27
C ALA A 467 -1.46 -14.01 -3.73
N VAL A 468 -2.50 -14.79 -3.97
CA VAL A 468 -2.98 -15.05 -5.33
C VAL A 468 -3.76 -13.83 -5.77
N THR A 469 -3.10 -12.90 -6.44
CA THR A 469 -3.77 -11.82 -7.16
C THR A 469 -4.62 -12.46 -8.26
N ARG A 470 -5.93 -12.57 -8.03
CA ARG A 470 -6.87 -12.87 -9.12
C ARG A 470 -6.81 -11.72 -10.11
N SER A 471 -6.01 -11.89 -11.15
CA SER A 471 -6.05 -11.04 -12.33
C SER A 471 -7.47 -11.09 -12.91
N ARG A 472 -8.19 -9.99 -12.87
CA ARG A 472 -9.41 -9.81 -13.65
C ARG A 472 -9.01 -9.75 -15.12
N THR A 473 -9.44 -10.72 -15.88
CA THR A 473 -9.58 -10.64 -17.34
C THR A 473 -10.69 -9.67 -17.71
#